data_b26578b05f707d9cdb18d55429703997
#
_entry.id   b26578b05f707d9cdb18d55429703997
#
_cell.length_a   1.000
_cell.length_b   1.000
_cell.length_c   1.000
_cell.angle_alpha   90.00
_cell.angle_beta   90.00
_cell.angle_gamma   90.00
#
_symmetry.space_group_name_H-M   'P 1'
#
loop_
_entity.id
_entity.type
_entity.pdbx_description
1 polymer ?
#
loop_
_entity_poly.entity_id
_entity_poly.type
_entity_poly.pdbx_seq_one_letter_code
_entity_poly.pdbx_strand_id
1 'polypeptide(L)'
;MIYSILQRLDKDWSIDDRPAYWQGVIEDPEYYATYKDVEYCLNNPQFFDIEFIDRISCTYIPLPVHERCWSRPHMEQRDVVECWNHGHNVIINNFDQIDRRRQQIMRSVEETFPSIRASMHIYAGTRDCKSFKIHEDHANNFIIQIDGETHWRVYNNRAANIVNQLPEWNLQHDDLDCAIDVIMKPGDMLYIPARCYHHAQPDGRRLSVSIPMQHGYPNLKPRDRNWYEIL
;
A
#
# COMPACT_ATOMS: atom_id res chain seq x y z
N MET A 1 11.37 2.51 -14.28
CA MET A 1 11.88 2.21 -12.94
C MET A 1 11.35 0.87 -12.43
N ILE A 2 10.13 0.69 -11.93
CA ILE A 2 9.56 -0.65 -11.61
C ILE A 2 9.62 -1.57 -12.84
N TYR A 3 9.25 -1.09 -14.00
CA TYR A 3 9.33 -1.83 -15.27
C TYR A 3 10.72 -2.37 -15.58
N SER A 4 11.76 -1.53 -15.48
CA SER A 4 13.13 -1.99 -15.73
C SER A 4 13.62 -3.00 -14.70
N ILE A 5 13.04 -2.99 -13.50
CA ILE A 5 13.27 -4.00 -12.47
C ILE A 5 12.59 -5.29 -12.89
N LEU A 6 11.31 -5.25 -13.21
CA LEU A 6 10.53 -6.44 -13.61
C LEU A 6 11.10 -7.10 -14.86
N GLN A 7 11.50 -6.34 -15.87
CA GLN A 7 12.14 -6.87 -17.07
C GLN A 7 13.47 -7.61 -16.81
N ARG A 8 14.18 -7.24 -15.74
CA ARG A 8 15.46 -7.87 -15.37
C ARG A 8 15.29 -9.11 -14.48
N LEU A 9 14.19 -9.20 -13.74
CA LEU A 9 14.09 -10.13 -12.63
C LEU A 9 13.44 -11.46 -12.95
N ASP A 10 12.49 -11.52 -13.85
CA ASP A 10 11.84 -12.78 -14.22
C ASP A 10 11.14 -12.60 -15.59
N LYS A 11 11.66 -13.27 -16.61
CA LYS A 11 11.06 -13.22 -17.96
C LYS A 11 9.71 -13.92 -18.03
N ASP A 12 9.43 -14.81 -17.09
CA ASP A 12 8.24 -15.64 -17.05
C ASP A 12 7.20 -15.13 -16.06
N TRP A 13 7.49 -13.99 -15.35
CA TRP A 13 6.55 -13.38 -14.44
C TRP A 13 5.49 -12.58 -15.20
N SER A 14 4.24 -12.76 -14.82
CA SER A 14 3.11 -11.98 -15.32
C SER A 14 2.23 -11.47 -14.18
N ILE A 15 1.57 -10.32 -14.40
CA ILE A 15 0.55 -9.83 -13.49
C ILE A 15 -0.57 -10.87 -13.37
N ASP A 16 -1.16 -11.01 -12.17
CA ASP A 16 -2.22 -12.00 -11.86
C ASP A 16 -1.77 -13.47 -11.81
N ASP A 17 -0.48 -13.76 -12.00
CA ASP A 17 0.00 -15.13 -11.99
C ASP A 17 0.19 -15.65 -10.55
N ARG A 18 1.30 -15.33 -9.92
CA ARG A 18 1.67 -15.87 -8.60
C ARG A 18 2.33 -14.80 -7.73
N PRO A 19 2.29 -14.96 -6.40
CA PRO A 19 3.10 -14.12 -5.52
C PRO A 19 4.58 -14.19 -5.88
N ALA A 20 5.29 -13.07 -5.77
CA ALA A 20 6.71 -12.99 -6.07
C ALA A 20 7.43 -12.06 -5.08
N TYR A 21 8.68 -12.39 -4.76
CA TYR A 21 9.51 -11.61 -3.86
C TYR A 21 10.89 -11.40 -4.48
N TRP A 22 11.41 -10.19 -4.37
CA TRP A 22 12.73 -9.83 -4.86
C TRP A 22 13.48 -9.05 -3.78
N GLN A 23 14.62 -9.60 -3.39
CA GLN A 23 15.46 -9.04 -2.34
C GLN A 23 16.38 -7.96 -2.89
N GLY A 24 16.42 -6.78 -2.26
CA GLY A 24 17.39 -5.72 -2.52
C GLY A 24 17.35 -5.13 -3.93
N VAL A 25 16.20 -5.19 -4.61
CA VAL A 25 16.09 -4.74 -6.02
C VAL A 25 15.85 -3.25 -6.17
N ILE A 26 15.48 -2.58 -5.10
CA ILE A 26 15.29 -1.12 -5.04
C ILE A 26 16.53 -0.51 -4.44
N GLU A 27 17.38 0.10 -5.27
CA GLU A 27 18.66 0.69 -4.86
C GLU A 27 18.46 1.92 -3.96
N ASP A 28 17.43 2.71 -4.22
CA ASP A 28 17.08 3.93 -3.48
C ASP A 28 15.61 3.87 -3.01
N PRO A 29 15.33 3.21 -1.88
CA PRO A 29 13.96 3.12 -1.34
C PRO A 29 13.38 4.49 -0.98
N GLU A 30 14.19 5.43 -0.48
CA GLU A 30 13.76 6.77 -0.09
C GLU A 30 13.27 7.61 -1.27
N TYR A 31 13.61 7.20 -2.50
CA TYR A 31 13.04 7.80 -3.70
C TYR A 31 11.51 7.71 -3.75
N TYR A 32 10.93 6.66 -3.16
CA TYR A 32 9.49 6.43 -3.14
C TYR A 32 8.80 7.19 -2.01
N ALA A 33 9.34 7.13 -0.81
CA ALA A 33 8.79 7.80 0.38
C ALA A 33 9.84 7.99 1.46
N THR A 34 9.63 8.99 2.32
CA THR A 34 10.43 9.24 3.52
C THR A 34 9.52 9.53 4.71
N TYR A 35 10.05 9.45 5.94
CA TYR A 35 9.30 9.91 7.12
C TYR A 35 9.01 11.41 7.11
N LYS A 36 9.79 12.23 6.41
CA LYS A 36 9.46 13.66 6.21
C LYS A 36 8.19 13.84 5.40
N ASP A 37 7.96 12.98 4.41
CA ASP A 37 6.73 12.99 3.64
C ASP A 37 5.53 12.58 4.52
N VAL A 38 5.70 11.56 5.38
CA VAL A 38 4.68 11.15 6.36
C VAL A 38 4.36 12.31 7.29
N GLU A 39 5.38 12.94 7.89
CA GLU A 39 5.23 14.10 8.76
C GLU A 39 4.50 15.25 8.06
N TYR A 40 4.83 15.52 6.80
CA TYR A 40 4.15 16.54 6.02
C TYR A 40 2.65 16.23 5.86
N CYS A 41 2.28 15.00 5.54
CA CYS A 41 0.89 14.58 5.42
C CYS A 41 0.14 14.68 6.75
N LEU A 42 0.74 14.21 7.84
CA LEU A 42 0.14 14.24 9.18
C LEU A 42 -0.07 15.69 9.69
N ASN A 43 0.78 16.61 9.27
CA ASN A 43 0.65 18.03 9.59
C ASN A 43 -0.36 18.77 8.68
N ASN A 44 -0.83 18.14 7.60
CA ASN A 44 -1.75 18.73 6.64
C ASN A 44 -2.92 17.77 6.31
N PRO A 45 -3.60 17.19 7.30
CA PRO A 45 -4.56 16.10 7.08
C PRO A 45 -5.76 16.50 6.20
N GLN A 46 -6.07 17.79 6.10
CA GLN A 46 -7.14 18.29 5.25
C GLN A 46 -6.90 18.09 3.75
N PHE A 47 -5.69 17.75 3.33
CA PHE A 47 -5.34 17.53 1.93
C PHE A 47 -5.16 16.05 1.58
N PHE A 48 -5.10 15.17 2.59
CA PHE A 48 -4.77 13.77 2.41
C PHE A 48 -5.88 12.86 2.93
N ASP A 49 -5.99 11.71 2.33
CA ASP A 49 -6.84 10.62 2.79
C ASP A 49 -6.03 9.76 3.77
N ILE A 50 -6.23 10.01 5.06
CA ILE A 50 -5.45 9.41 6.15
C ILE A 50 -6.36 8.48 6.96
N GLU A 51 -5.87 7.28 7.20
CA GLU A 51 -6.51 6.28 8.04
C GLU A 51 -5.52 5.73 9.05
N PHE A 52 -6.00 5.17 10.15
CA PHE A 52 -5.17 4.51 11.14
C PHE A 52 -5.64 3.11 11.43
N ILE A 53 -4.68 2.21 11.64
CA ILE A 53 -4.92 0.85 12.12
C ILE A 53 -4.59 0.82 13.62
N ASP A 54 -5.57 0.43 14.40
CA ASP A 54 -5.40 0.24 15.84
C ASP A 54 -4.40 -0.89 16.13
N ARG A 55 -3.39 -0.60 16.93
CA ARG A 55 -2.31 -1.54 17.25
C ARG A 55 -2.72 -2.75 18.10
N ILE A 56 -3.94 -2.73 18.66
CA ILE A 56 -4.46 -3.81 19.50
C ILE A 56 -5.43 -4.67 18.71
N SER A 57 -6.46 -4.05 18.12
CA SER A 57 -7.49 -4.75 17.37
C SER A 57 -7.06 -5.15 15.96
N CYS A 58 -6.05 -4.48 15.40
CA CYS A 58 -5.62 -4.64 14.00
C CYS A 58 -6.72 -4.30 12.98
N THR A 59 -7.57 -3.33 13.33
CA THR A 59 -8.67 -2.83 12.51
C THR A 59 -8.57 -1.32 12.36
N TYR A 60 -9.33 -0.75 11.43
CA TYR A 60 -9.40 0.71 11.28
C TYR A 60 -9.90 1.40 12.56
N ILE A 61 -9.29 2.53 12.88
CA ILE A 61 -9.76 3.43 13.92
C ILE A 61 -10.83 4.35 13.30
N PRO A 62 -12.07 4.36 13.79
CA PRO A 62 -13.10 5.26 13.33
C PRO A 62 -12.85 6.68 13.88
N LEU A 63 -12.00 7.45 13.22
CA LEU A 63 -11.76 8.83 13.61
C LEU A 63 -12.90 9.74 13.13
N PRO A 64 -13.24 10.80 13.91
CA PRO A 64 -14.25 11.75 13.48
C PRO A 64 -13.79 12.49 12.23
N VAL A 65 -14.65 12.50 11.22
CA VAL A 65 -14.44 13.27 10.00
C VAL A 65 -15.26 14.54 10.10
N HIS A 66 -14.61 15.68 10.01
CA HIS A 66 -15.24 16.97 10.09
C HIS A 66 -15.63 17.48 8.71
N GLU A 67 -16.92 17.77 8.53
CA GLU A 67 -17.43 18.45 7.35
C GLU A 67 -17.61 19.93 7.64
N ARG A 68 -16.89 20.77 6.92
CA ARG A 68 -17.18 22.20 6.87
C ARG A 68 -17.91 22.49 5.57
N CYS A 69 -18.77 23.50 5.60
CA CYS A 69 -19.66 23.91 4.51
C CYS A 69 -19.00 23.97 3.11
N TRP A 70 -17.69 24.18 3.04
CA TRP A 70 -16.95 24.36 1.78
C TRP A 70 -15.67 23.50 1.70
N SER A 71 -15.48 22.55 2.59
CA SER A 71 -14.28 21.72 2.62
C SER A 71 -14.61 20.25 2.41
N ARG A 72 -13.62 19.51 1.91
CA ARG A 72 -13.70 18.04 1.91
C ARG A 72 -13.76 17.55 3.36
N PRO A 73 -14.47 16.43 3.61
CA PRO A 73 -14.36 15.75 4.90
C PRO A 73 -12.88 15.47 5.20
N HIS A 74 -12.43 15.76 6.39
CA HIS A 74 -11.05 15.57 6.82
C HIS A 74 -10.96 15.32 8.32
N MET A 75 -9.86 14.72 8.75
CA MET A 75 -9.53 14.59 10.17
C MET A 75 -8.92 15.88 10.68
N GLU A 76 -9.12 16.18 11.96
CA GLU A 76 -8.40 17.28 12.60
C GLU A 76 -6.96 16.85 12.93
N GLN A 77 -6.04 17.79 12.79
CA GLN A 77 -4.62 17.53 13.03
C GLN A 77 -4.36 16.96 14.43
N ARG A 78 -5.09 17.41 15.46
CA ARG A 78 -4.93 16.89 16.83
C ARG A 78 -5.21 15.39 16.90
N ASP A 79 -6.27 14.91 16.24
CA ASP A 79 -6.68 13.50 16.29
C ASP A 79 -5.66 12.63 15.54
N VAL A 80 -5.15 13.14 14.41
CA VAL A 80 -4.09 12.48 13.63
C VAL A 80 -2.79 12.37 14.43
N VAL A 81 -2.36 13.47 15.07
CA VAL A 81 -1.14 13.49 15.89
C VAL A 81 -1.30 12.60 17.13
N GLU A 82 -2.47 12.58 17.75
CA GLU A 82 -2.75 11.70 18.89
C GLU A 82 -2.64 10.22 18.49
N CYS A 83 -3.27 9.80 17.40
CA CYS A 83 -3.15 8.42 16.89
C CYS A 83 -1.71 8.04 16.58
N TRP A 84 -0.95 8.93 15.93
CA TRP A 84 0.44 8.70 15.63
C TRP A 84 1.29 8.52 16.90
N ASN A 85 1.09 9.38 17.89
CA ASN A 85 1.81 9.32 19.16
C ASN A 85 1.46 8.08 20.01
N HIS A 86 0.27 7.52 19.84
CA HIS A 86 -0.12 6.25 20.45
C HIS A 86 0.48 5.02 19.75
N GLY A 87 1.22 5.21 18.68
CA GLY A 87 1.91 4.12 17.96
C GLY A 87 0.99 3.32 17.05
N HIS A 88 -0.14 3.88 16.64
CA HIS A 88 -0.97 3.28 15.61
C HIS A 88 -0.28 3.36 14.24
N ASN A 89 -0.56 2.39 13.38
CA ASN A 89 -0.06 2.40 12.01
C ASN A 89 -0.92 3.34 11.15
N VAL A 90 -0.30 4.28 10.47
CA VAL A 90 -0.98 5.19 9.55
C VAL A 90 -0.98 4.63 8.14
N ILE A 91 -2.10 4.82 7.45
CA ILE A 91 -2.24 4.64 6.00
C ILE A 91 -2.47 6.02 5.40
N ILE A 92 -1.68 6.37 4.39
CA ILE A 92 -1.88 7.59 3.60
C ILE A 92 -2.22 7.13 2.18
N ASN A 93 -3.50 7.23 1.84
CA ASN A 93 -4.02 6.82 0.55
C ASN A 93 -3.72 7.86 -0.53
N ASN A 94 -3.58 7.40 -1.78
CA ASN A 94 -3.32 8.27 -2.94
C ASN A 94 -2.11 9.21 -2.75
N PHE A 95 -1.08 8.70 -2.11
CA PHE A 95 0.14 9.45 -1.80
C PHE A 95 0.88 9.92 -3.07
N ASP A 96 0.65 9.30 -4.22
CA ASP A 96 1.16 9.75 -5.52
C ASP A 96 0.75 11.19 -5.85
N GLN A 97 -0.30 11.72 -5.22
CA GLN A 97 -0.76 13.08 -5.44
C GLN A 97 0.08 14.15 -4.72
N ILE A 98 1.02 13.76 -3.87
CA ILE A 98 1.83 14.72 -3.09
C ILE A 98 2.77 15.54 -3.98
N ASP A 99 3.33 14.94 -5.04
CA ASP A 99 4.24 15.61 -5.95
C ASP A 99 4.31 14.96 -7.34
N ARG A 100 4.92 15.70 -8.26
CA ARG A 100 5.08 15.27 -9.66
C ARG A 100 5.93 14.00 -9.81
N ARG A 101 6.90 13.77 -8.93
CA ARG A 101 7.78 12.60 -8.98
C ARG A 101 6.97 11.32 -8.75
N ARG A 102 6.13 11.29 -7.70
CA ARG A 102 5.30 10.11 -7.39
C ARG A 102 4.24 9.87 -8.46
N GLN A 103 3.66 10.92 -9.01
CA GLN A 103 2.75 10.82 -10.16
C GLN A 103 3.44 10.20 -11.38
N GLN A 104 4.71 10.57 -11.66
CA GLN A 104 5.47 9.97 -12.75
C GLN A 104 5.78 8.48 -12.53
N ILE A 105 5.99 8.06 -11.28
CA ILE A 105 6.13 6.64 -10.95
C ILE A 105 4.84 5.89 -11.30
N MET A 106 3.68 6.39 -10.88
CA MET A 106 2.40 5.76 -11.19
C MET A 106 2.13 5.72 -12.70
N ARG A 107 2.44 6.80 -13.42
CA ARG A 107 2.35 6.82 -14.88
C ARG A 107 3.22 5.73 -15.51
N SER A 108 4.46 5.55 -15.06
CA SER A 108 5.32 4.50 -15.60
C SER A 108 4.81 3.09 -15.35
N VAL A 109 4.11 2.86 -14.23
CA VAL A 109 3.41 1.60 -13.95
C VAL A 109 2.24 1.40 -14.93
N GLU A 110 1.42 2.44 -15.12
CA GLU A 110 0.28 2.38 -16.04
C GLU A 110 0.70 2.25 -17.53
N GLU A 111 1.83 2.83 -17.92
CA GLU A 111 2.41 2.66 -19.25
C GLU A 111 2.95 1.24 -19.48
N THR A 112 3.44 0.61 -18.41
CA THR A 112 3.89 -0.78 -18.43
C THR A 112 2.73 -1.76 -18.52
N PHE A 113 1.64 -1.46 -17.85
CA PHE A 113 0.43 -2.28 -17.77
C PHE A 113 -0.78 -1.46 -18.26
N PRO A 114 -1.01 -1.32 -19.58
CA PRO A 114 -1.98 -0.36 -20.13
C PRO A 114 -3.43 -0.55 -19.71
N SER A 115 -3.80 -1.72 -19.21
CA SER A 115 -5.14 -2.01 -18.67
C SER A 115 -5.29 -1.73 -17.18
N ILE A 116 -4.23 -1.26 -16.53
CA ILE A 116 -4.16 -1.04 -15.09
C ILE A 116 -4.31 0.45 -14.75
N ARG A 117 -4.94 0.71 -13.62
CA ARG A 117 -4.85 1.96 -12.87
C ARG A 117 -4.07 1.71 -11.60
N ALA A 118 -3.05 2.53 -11.39
CA ALA A 118 -2.20 2.45 -10.22
C ALA A 118 -2.36 3.69 -9.33
N SER A 119 -2.24 3.48 -8.04
CA SER A 119 -2.09 4.53 -7.03
C SER A 119 -0.96 4.15 -6.08
N MET A 120 -0.53 5.09 -5.27
CA MET A 120 0.49 4.85 -4.26
C MET A 120 -0.09 5.09 -2.88
N HIS A 121 0.12 4.16 -1.98
CA HIS A 121 -0.28 4.28 -0.58
C HIS A 121 0.95 4.11 0.31
N ILE A 122 0.96 4.80 1.44
CA ILE A 122 1.97 4.63 2.47
C ILE A 122 1.38 3.87 3.65
N TYR A 123 2.16 2.96 4.19
CA TYR A 123 1.96 2.36 5.50
C TYR A 123 3.14 2.74 6.38
N ALA A 124 2.89 3.51 7.45
CA ALA A 124 3.94 3.95 8.33
C ALA A 124 3.54 3.78 9.81
N GLY A 125 4.51 3.44 10.62
CA GLY A 125 4.34 3.34 12.05
C GLY A 125 5.65 3.55 12.80
N THR A 126 5.51 3.88 14.06
CA THR A 126 6.62 3.98 15.00
C THR A 126 6.83 2.64 15.72
N ARG A 127 7.14 2.65 17.00
CA ARG A 127 7.33 1.43 17.78
C ARG A 127 6.05 0.62 17.88
N ASP A 128 6.18 -0.69 17.83
CA ASP A 128 5.10 -1.65 18.10
C ASP A 128 3.83 -1.48 17.24
N CYS A 129 3.95 -0.83 16.10
CA CYS A 129 2.83 -0.72 15.18
C CYS A 129 2.40 -2.12 14.72
N LYS A 130 1.11 -2.29 14.47
CA LYS A 130 0.53 -3.52 13.92
C LYS A 130 -0.13 -3.20 12.58
N SER A 131 -0.37 -4.23 11.80
CA SER A 131 -1.11 -4.14 10.55
C SER A 131 -2.41 -4.94 10.66
N PHE A 132 -3.13 -5.05 9.57
CA PHE A 132 -4.33 -5.89 9.50
C PHE A 132 -4.00 -7.36 9.79
N LYS A 133 -5.00 -8.09 10.27
CA LYS A 133 -4.96 -9.55 10.33
C LYS A 133 -4.86 -10.13 8.92
N ILE A 134 -4.87 -11.46 8.80
CA ILE A 134 -4.93 -12.11 7.49
C ILE A 134 -6.15 -11.58 6.73
N HIS A 135 -5.91 -11.07 5.53
CA HIS A 135 -6.95 -10.48 4.66
C HIS A 135 -6.58 -10.67 3.19
N GLU A 136 -7.45 -10.25 2.31
CA GLU A 136 -7.22 -10.17 0.88
C GLU A 136 -7.50 -8.76 0.34
N ASP A 137 -6.88 -8.39 -0.75
CA ASP A 137 -7.13 -7.15 -1.47
C ASP A 137 -7.74 -7.44 -2.84
N HIS A 138 -8.61 -6.56 -3.32
CA HIS A 138 -9.21 -6.68 -4.65
C HIS A 138 -8.24 -6.30 -5.79
N ALA A 139 -7.14 -5.64 -5.46
CA ALA A 139 -6.13 -5.18 -6.40
C ALA A 139 -4.88 -6.05 -6.33
N ASN A 140 -4.17 -6.13 -7.45
CA ASN A 140 -2.78 -6.57 -7.42
C ASN A 140 -1.92 -5.52 -6.72
N ASN A 141 -0.95 -5.92 -5.92
CA ASN A 141 -0.14 -5.00 -5.15
C ASN A 141 1.35 -5.24 -5.34
N PHE A 142 2.11 -4.17 -5.62
CA PHE A 142 3.53 -4.16 -5.31
C PHE A 142 3.75 -3.49 -3.96
N ILE A 143 4.51 -4.15 -3.09
CA ILE A 143 4.94 -3.61 -1.81
C ILE A 143 6.44 -3.36 -1.87
N ILE A 144 6.86 -2.16 -1.49
CA ILE A 144 8.28 -1.78 -1.38
C ILE A 144 8.55 -1.45 0.08
N GLN A 145 9.52 -2.13 0.69
CA GLN A 145 9.97 -1.78 2.04
C GLN A 145 10.95 -0.61 1.94
N ILE A 146 10.64 0.48 2.66
CA ILE A 146 11.44 1.71 2.65
C ILE A 146 12.33 1.80 3.88
N ASP A 147 11.76 1.53 5.07
CA ASP A 147 12.47 1.57 6.35
C ASP A 147 11.86 0.59 7.34
N GLY A 148 12.70 0.07 8.26
CA GLY A 148 12.32 -0.98 9.20
C GLY A 148 12.15 -2.35 8.54
N GLU A 149 11.68 -3.30 9.31
CA GLU A 149 11.46 -4.68 8.85
C GLU A 149 9.98 -5.06 8.98
N THR A 150 9.49 -5.86 8.05
CA THR A 150 8.13 -6.38 8.09
C THR A 150 8.12 -7.85 7.68
N HIS A 151 7.63 -8.71 8.56
CA HIS A 151 7.42 -10.11 8.24
C HIS A 151 6.14 -10.22 7.40
N TRP A 152 6.29 -10.73 6.19
CA TRP A 152 5.22 -10.95 5.24
C TRP A 152 4.97 -12.42 5.02
N ARG A 153 3.70 -12.82 5.09
CA ARG A 153 3.20 -14.10 4.59
C ARG A 153 2.19 -13.85 3.49
N VAL A 154 2.40 -14.48 2.35
CA VAL A 154 1.46 -14.46 1.23
C VAL A 154 1.11 -15.91 0.88
N TYR A 155 -0.16 -16.16 0.63
CA TYR A 155 -0.69 -17.50 0.43
C TYR A 155 -1.10 -17.74 -1.02
N ASN A 156 -1.03 -19.00 -1.48
CA ASN A 156 -1.57 -19.41 -2.77
C ASN A 156 -3.11 -19.36 -2.80
N ASN A 157 -3.73 -19.42 -1.63
CA ASN A 157 -5.17 -19.34 -1.49
C ASN A 157 -5.68 -17.95 -1.88
N ARG A 158 -6.73 -17.94 -2.70
CA ARG A 158 -7.43 -16.72 -3.09
C ARG A 158 -8.87 -16.74 -2.60
N ALA A 159 -9.40 -15.59 -2.22
CA ALA A 159 -10.80 -15.48 -1.89
C ALA A 159 -11.67 -15.80 -3.12
N ALA A 160 -12.47 -16.84 -3.02
CA ALA A 160 -13.16 -17.43 -4.16
C ALA A 160 -14.37 -16.62 -4.64
N ASN A 161 -14.95 -15.79 -3.76
CA ASN A 161 -16.21 -15.10 -4.09
C ASN A 161 -16.27 -13.70 -3.48
N ILE A 162 -16.50 -12.71 -4.34
CA ILE A 162 -16.67 -11.30 -3.94
C ILE A 162 -17.93 -11.09 -3.09
N VAL A 163 -18.95 -11.92 -3.25
CA VAL A 163 -20.26 -11.73 -2.62
C VAL A 163 -20.37 -12.45 -1.27
N ASN A 164 -19.61 -13.51 -1.06
CA ASN A 164 -19.64 -14.33 0.16
C ASN A 164 -18.26 -14.29 0.86
N GLN A 165 -17.80 -13.11 1.18
CA GLN A 165 -16.62 -12.97 2.03
C GLN A 165 -16.95 -13.61 3.38
N LEU A 166 -16.34 -14.78 3.64
CA LEU A 166 -16.26 -15.27 4.99
C LEU A 166 -15.51 -14.23 5.82
N PRO A 167 -15.97 -13.95 7.05
CA PRO A 167 -15.27 -13.01 7.90
C PRO A 167 -13.81 -13.45 8.06
N GLU A 168 -12.89 -12.65 7.54
CA GLU A 168 -11.44 -12.93 7.51
C GLU A 168 -10.82 -13.07 8.90
N TRP A 169 -11.51 -12.58 9.95
CA TRP A 169 -11.06 -12.69 11.35
C TRP A 169 -10.90 -14.11 11.88
N ASN A 170 -11.43 -15.12 11.19
CA ASN A 170 -11.34 -16.52 11.60
C ASN A 170 -10.23 -17.30 10.86
N LEU A 171 -9.56 -16.70 9.87
CA LEU A 171 -8.49 -17.36 9.15
C LEU A 171 -7.26 -17.56 10.05
N GLN A 172 -6.75 -18.78 10.04
CA GLN A 172 -5.51 -19.14 10.71
C GLN A 172 -4.42 -19.42 9.68
N HIS A 173 -3.17 -19.19 10.04
CA HIS A 173 -2.04 -19.44 9.16
C HIS A 173 -1.96 -20.90 8.68
N ASP A 174 -2.30 -21.83 9.56
CA ASP A 174 -2.23 -23.27 9.28
C ASP A 174 -3.33 -23.77 8.32
N ASP A 175 -4.37 -22.95 8.08
CA ASP A 175 -5.44 -23.26 7.14
C ASP A 175 -5.08 -22.89 5.68
N LEU A 176 -3.96 -22.22 5.48
CA LEU A 176 -3.59 -21.61 4.23
C LEU A 176 -2.25 -22.16 3.71
N ASP A 177 -2.16 -22.35 2.38
CA ASP A 177 -0.95 -22.77 1.68
C ASP A 177 -0.01 -21.56 1.48
N CYS A 178 1.04 -21.50 2.29
CA CYS A 178 1.99 -20.40 2.30
C CYS A 178 2.92 -20.44 1.08
N ALA A 179 2.79 -19.46 0.20
CA ALA A 179 3.65 -19.29 -0.97
C ALA A 179 4.93 -18.51 -0.65
N ILE A 180 4.83 -17.49 0.21
CA ILE A 180 5.95 -16.63 0.60
C ILE A 180 5.88 -16.42 2.13
N ASP A 181 7.02 -16.65 2.80
CA ASP A 181 7.25 -16.34 4.22
C ASP A 181 8.61 -15.66 4.33
N VAL A 182 8.62 -14.31 4.41
CA VAL A 182 9.86 -13.52 4.36
C VAL A 182 9.83 -12.33 5.31
N ILE A 183 10.99 -11.94 5.81
CA ILE A 183 11.19 -10.65 6.48
C ILE A 183 11.74 -9.68 5.45
N MET A 184 10.89 -8.76 5.00
CA MET A 184 11.28 -7.70 4.08
C MET A 184 12.10 -6.64 4.78
N LYS A 185 13.19 -6.22 4.12
CA LYS A 185 14.12 -5.17 4.53
C LYS A 185 14.10 -4.00 3.53
N PRO A 186 14.62 -2.82 3.91
CA PRO A 186 14.71 -1.71 2.98
C PRO A 186 15.34 -2.11 1.64
N GLY A 187 14.66 -1.78 0.55
CA GLY A 187 15.06 -2.16 -0.81
C GLY A 187 14.42 -3.43 -1.36
N ASP A 188 13.73 -4.20 -0.51
CA ASP A 188 12.99 -5.38 -0.96
C ASP A 188 11.67 -5.00 -1.63
N MET A 189 11.23 -5.84 -2.57
CA MET A 189 9.96 -5.71 -3.26
C MET A 189 9.19 -7.02 -3.23
N LEU A 190 7.89 -6.93 -2.94
CA LEU A 190 6.95 -8.05 -2.90
C LEU A 190 5.80 -7.77 -3.87
N TYR A 191 5.37 -8.79 -4.60
CA TYR A 191 4.15 -8.76 -5.40
C TYR A 191 3.10 -9.69 -4.81
N ILE A 192 1.90 -9.16 -4.63
CA ILE A 192 0.73 -9.88 -4.12
C ILE A 192 -0.34 -9.82 -5.20
N PRO A 193 -0.71 -10.95 -5.83
CA PRO A 193 -1.83 -11.00 -6.77
C PRO A 193 -3.15 -10.63 -6.10
N ALA A 194 -4.06 -10.06 -6.87
CA ALA A 194 -5.42 -9.77 -6.41
C ALA A 194 -6.07 -11.00 -5.77
N ARG A 195 -6.76 -10.77 -4.66
CA ARG A 195 -7.49 -11.80 -3.91
C ARG A 195 -6.63 -12.84 -3.18
N CYS A 196 -5.30 -12.80 -3.27
CA CYS A 196 -4.44 -13.64 -2.45
C CYS A 196 -4.50 -13.21 -0.99
N TYR A 197 -4.74 -14.17 -0.09
CA TYR A 197 -4.63 -13.91 1.34
C TYR A 197 -3.20 -13.55 1.71
N HIS A 198 -3.06 -12.58 2.59
CA HIS A 198 -1.75 -12.15 3.06
C HIS A 198 -1.80 -11.54 4.47
N HIS A 199 -0.63 -11.45 5.09
CA HIS A 199 -0.48 -10.88 6.42
C HIS A 199 0.87 -10.16 6.53
N ALA A 200 0.83 -8.92 7.00
CA ALA A 200 1.99 -8.11 7.31
C ALA A 200 2.14 -7.96 8.82
N GLN A 201 3.31 -8.29 9.34
CA GLN A 201 3.65 -8.12 10.76
C GLN A 201 4.90 -7.24 10.87
N PRO A 202 4.74 -5.93 11.05
CA PRO A 202 5.87 -5.05 11.31
C PRO A 202 6.59 -5.44 12.59
N ASP A 203 7.92 -5.38 12.57
CA ASP A 203 8.75 -5.49 13.75
C ASP A 203 9.30 -4.12 14.14
N GLY A 204 8.56 -3.41 14.98
CA GLY A 204 8.88 -2.06 15.39
C GLY A 204 8.50 -0.99 14.37
N ARG A 205 9.44 -0.08 14.08
CA ARG A 205 9.25 1.01 13.13
C ARG A 205 9.11 0.48 11.71
N ARG A 206 8.17 1.04 10.94
CA ARG A 206 7.88 0.63 9.57
C ARG A 206 7.60 1.83 8.68
N LEU A 207 8.17 1.81 7.48
CA LEU A 207 7.72 2.60 6.35
C LEU A 207 7.72 1.71 5.11
N SER A 208 6.55 1.53 4.50
CA SER A 208 6.37 0.74 3.28
C SER A 208 5.49 1.52 2.31
N VAL A 209 5.77 1.36 1.03
CA VAL A 209 4.91 1.83 -0.06
C VAL A 209 4.15 0.64 -0.62
N SER A 210 2.84 0.78 -0.77
CA SER A 210 1.97 -0.12 -1.52
C SER A 210 1.56 0.55 -2.82
N ILE A 211 1.62 -0.19 -3.91
CA ILE A 211 1.19 0.25 -5.24
C ILE A 211 0.07 -0.69 -5.71
N PRO A 212 -1.18 -0.44 -5.28
CA PRO A 212 -2.31 -1.20 -5.78
C PRO A 212 -2.54 -0.92 -7.26
N MET A 213 -2.78 -1.98 -8.00
CA MET A 213 -3.00 -1.97 -9.44
C MET A 213 -4.36 -2.60 -9.74
N GLN A 214 -5.32 -1.76 -10.07
CA GLN A 214 -6.68 -2.19 -10.40
C GLN A 214 -6.83 -2.31 -11.91
N HIS A 215 -7.50 -3.37 -12.37
CA HIS A 215 -7.91 -3.43 -13.76
C HIS A 215 -8.86 -2.27 -14.06
N GLY A 216 -8.45 -1.41 -14.99
CA GLY A 216 -9.25 -0.28 -15.44
C GLY A 216 -10.45 -0.76 -16.25
N TYR A 217 -11.51 0.03 -16.23
CA TYR A 217 -12.59 -0.19 -17.19
C TYR A 217 -12.02 -0.05 -18.61
N PRO A 218 -12.31 -0.99 -19.53
CA PRO A 218 -11.70 -1.04 -20.86
C PRO A 218 -11.93 0.21 -21.71
N ASN A 219 -12.83 1.09 -21.30
CA ASN A 219 -13.18 2.34 -21.99
C ASN A 219 -12.63 3.62 -21.32
N LEU A 220 -11.89 3.51 -20.19
CA LEU A 220 -11.23 4.67 -19.64
C LEU A 220 -9.98 4.96 -20.49
N LYS A 221 -10.00 6.12 -21.17
CA LYS A 221 -8.78 6.64 -21.80
C LYS A 221 -7.65 6.70 -20.76
N PRO A 222 -6.40 6.45 -21.15
CA PRO A 222 -5.24 6.73 -20.29
C PRO A 222 -5.41 8.13 -19.70
N ARG A 223 -5.01 8.32 -18.44
CA ARG A 223 -5.03 9.65 -17.81
C ARG A 223 -4.42 10.63 -18.82
N ASP A 224 -5.18 11.63 -19.22
CA ASP A 224 -4.75 12.54 -20.27
C ASP A 224 -3.43 13.20 -19.82
N ARG A 225 -2.41 13.15 -20.66
CA ARG A 225 -1.06 13.65 -20.32
C ARG A 225 -1.06 15.11 -19.89
N ASN A 226 -2.09 15.84 -20.28
CA ASN A 226 -2.22 17.27 -20.04
C ASN A 226 -2.71 17.66 -18.63
N TRP A 227 -3.16 16.72 -17.79
CA TRP A 227 -3.60 17.04 -16.43
C TRP A 227 -2.48 17.57 -15.54
N TYR A 228 -1.24 17.24 -15.86
CA TYR A 228 -0.05 17.61 -15.10
C TYR A 228 0.72 18.79 -15.68
N GLU A 229 0.30 19.28 -16.85
CA GLU A 229 0.92 20.46 -17.49
C GLU A 229 0.24 21.79 -17.12
N ILE A 230 -0.82 21.73 -16.28
CA ILE A 230 -1.60 22.91 -15.88
C ILE A 230 -1.06 23.52 -14.56
N LEU A 231 -0.10 22.90 -13.91
CA LEU A 231 0.62 23.41 -12.74
C LEU A 231 2.12 23.47 -13.08
#